data_943ae101311a14305c053f69b3501c94
#
_entry.id   943ae101311a14305c053f69b3501c94
#
_cell.length_a   1.000
_cell.length_b   1.000
_cell.length_c   1.000
_cell.angle_alpha   90.00
_cell.angle_beta   90.00
_cell.angle_gamma   90.00
#
_symmetry.space_group_name_H-M   'P 1'
#
loop_
_entity.id
_entity.type
_entity.pdbx_description
1 polymer ?
#
loop_
_entity_poly.entity_id
_entity_poly.type
_entity_poly.pdbx_seq_one_letter_code
_entity_poly.pdbx_strand_id
1 'polypeptide(L)'
;MLFNNVSIAGLAHIDAPCTLTSQEINARLQPMLERIGIKSDVFADIVGINARRLWNTNVQTSDVATMAARKALQDAGVAVDRIGLVVNTSVSRDYLEPSTASIVSGNLGVGEQCIAFDVANACLAFLNGMDIAGQMLERGDIDYALVVNAETANRVYEKTLERMSAPGVTEQEFREEMAALTLGCGAVAMVLARTALVPDAPQYKGGVTRSATEWNKLCCGNLDRMVTDTRLMLIEGIKLAKKTFVVAKQVLGWVEEELDQFVIHQVSRPHTEAFIKSFGIDPAKVMTIFREYGNIGPASVPIVLSKLKELGRLKKGDRIALLGIGSGLNCSMAEVVW
;
A
#
# COMPACT_ATOMS: atom_id res chain seq x y z
N MET A 1 6.93 10.95 -13.84
CA MET A 1 5.82 11.46 -14.67
C MET A 1 5.25 12.66 -13.94
N LEU A 2 4.92 13.74 -14.64
CA LEU A 2 4.31 14.94 -14.03
C LEU A 2 2.96 15.20 -14.67
N PHE A 3 2.01 15.68 -13.87
CA PHE A 3 0.64 15.98 -14.30
C PHE A 3 0.24 17.41 -13.92
N ASN A 4 -0.52 18.05 -14.79
CA ASN A 4 -1.13 19.36 -14.56
C ASN A 4 -2.66 19.30 -14.51
N ASN A 5 -3.24 18.23 -15.05
CA ASN A 5 -4.67 18.07 -15.25
C ASN A 5 -5.24 16.80 -14.57
N VAL A 6 -4.64 16.39 -13.44
CA VAL A 6 -5.10 15.21 -12.67
C VAL A 6 -5.41 15.60 -11.24
N SER A 7 -6.63 15.31 -10.79
CA SER A 7 -7.10 15.61 -9.43
C SER A 7 -7.73 14.37 -8.79
N ILE A 8 -7.73 14.34 -7.44
CA ILE A 8 -8.35 13.29 -6.63
C ILE A 8 -9.78 13.73 -6.32
N ALA A 9 -10.74 13.21 -7.09
CA ALA A 9 -12.16 13.52 -6.91
C ALA A 9 -12.75 12.85 -5.66
N GLY A 10 -12.28 11.63 -5.33
CA GLY A 10 -12.72 10.90 -4.14
C GLY A 10 -11.68 9.92 -3.64
N LEU A 11 -11.66 9.70 -2.35
CA LEU A 11 -10.74 8.77 -1.67
C LEU A 11 -11.40 8.19 -0.43
N ALA A 12 -11.50 6.88 -0.37
CA ALA A 12 -12.08 6.19 0.77
C ALA A 12 -11.42 4.84 1.03
N HIS A 13 -11.42 4.41 2.29
CA HIS A 13 -10.90 3.10 2.72
C HIS A 13 -11.94 2.32 3.51
N ILE A 14 -11.70 1.02 3.64
CA ILE A 14 -12.43 0.10 4.49
C ILE A 14 -11.41 -0.64 5.35
N ASP A 15 -11.55 -0.51 6.66
CA ASP A 15 -10.75 -1.27 7.60
C ASP A 15 -11.26 -2.71 7.71
N ALA A 16 -10.36 -3.68 7.67
CA ALA A 16 -10.72 -5.07 7.93
C ALA A 16 -11.18 -5.21 9.41
N PRO A 17 -12.29 -5.94 9.67
CA PRO A 17 -13.00 -5.87 10.96
C PRO A 17 -12.33 -6.65 12.09
N CYS A 18 -11.60 -7.74 11.76
CA CYS A 18 -10.98 -8.60 12.77
C CYS A 18 -9.60 -8.08 13.16
N THR A 19 -9.28 -8.17 14.44
CA THR A 19 -7.95 -7.84 14.96
C THR A 19 -7.27 -9.13 15.42
N LEU A 20 -6.01 -9.32 15.01
CA LEU A 20 -5.14 -10.38 15.48
C LEU A 20 -3.93 -9.76 16.15
N THR A 21 -3.72 -10.02 17.42
CA THR A 21 -2.64 -9.45 18.21
C THR A 21 -1.33 -10.21 18.02
N SER A 22 -0.21 -9.53 18.21
CA SER A 22 1.12 -10.16 18.24
C SER A 22 1.23 -11.16 19.38
N GLN A 23 0.58 -10.91 20.51
CA GLN A 23 0.52 -11.85 21.63
C GLN A 23 -0.14 -13.17 21.24
N GLU A 24 -1.25 -13.14 20.50
CA GLU A 24 -1.92 -14.35 20.01
C GLU A 24 -1.04 -15.15 19.05
N ILE A 25 -0.28 -14.47 18.16
CA ILE A 25 0.68 -15.12 17.27
C ILE A 25 1.81 -15.77 18.07
N ASN A 26 2.41 -15.02 19.00
CA ASN A 26 3.48 -15.54 19.85
C ASN A 26 3.02 -16.74 20.67
N ALA A 27 1.81 -16.72 21.25
CA ALA A 27 1.24 -17.84 21.99
C ALA A 27 1.13 -19.11 21.12
N ARG A 28 0.72 -18.97 19.85
CA ARG A 28 0.66 -20.10 18.91
C ARG A 28 2.04 -20.64 18.52
N LEU A 29 3.05 -19.76 18.43
CA LEU A 29 4.42 -20.10 18.04
C LEU A 29 5.34 -20.39 19.23
N GLN A 30 4.86 -20.26 20.46
CA GLN A 30 5.68 -20.36 21.67
C GLN A 30 6.57 -21.61 21.71
N PRO A 31 6.10 -22.85 21.43
CA PRO A 31 6.95 -24.04 21.47
C PRO A 31 8.12 -23.98 20.47
N MET A 32 7.89 -23.37 19.31
CA MET A 32 8.92 -23.17 18.29
C MET A 32 9.90 -22.08 18.72
N LEU A 33 9.41 -20.92 19.19
CA LEU A 33 10.23 -19.79 19.63
C LEU A 33 11.16 -20.17 20.77
N GLU A 34 10.67 -20.93 21.76
CA GLU A 34 11.47 -21.45 22.86
C GLU A 34 12.58 -22.40 22.37
N ARG A 35 12.26 -23.31 21.44
CA ARG A 35 13.20 -24.25 20.85
C ARG A 35 14.35 -23.57 20.10
N ILE A 36 14.07 -22.48 19.37
CA ILE A 36 15.09 -21.70 18.64
C ILE A 36 15.71 -20.58 19.50
N GLY A 37 15.39 -20.52 20.80
CA GLY A 37 16.01 -19.61 21.77
C GLY A 37 15.52 -18.16 21.74
N ILE A 38 14.38 -17.87 21.10
CA ILE A 38 13.78 -16.54 21.06
C ILE A 38 12.85 -16.36 22.26
N LYS A 39 13.20 -15.41 23.15
CA LYS A 39 12.49 -15.15 24.42
C LYS A 39 11.64 -13.88 24.43
N SER A 40 11.83 -12.98 23.45
CA SER A 40 11.10 -11.70 23.35
C SER A 40 9.89 -11.82 22.44
N ASP A 41 8.93 -10.91 22.62
CA ASP A 41 7.87 -10.71 21.61
C ASP A 41 8.48 -10.05 20.37
N VAL A 42 8.87 -10.91 19.40
CA VAL A 42 9.52 -10.46 18.16
C VAL A 42 8.65 -9.43 17.43
N PHE A 43 7.35 -9.63 17.39
CA PHE A 43 6.45 -8.78 16.63
C PHE A 43 6.17 -7.45 17.31
N ALA A 44 5.90 -7.42 18.61
CA ALA A 44 5.66 -6.18 19.35
C ALA A 44 6.97 -5.45 19.68
N ASP A 45 7.98 -6.16 20.23
CA ASP A 45 9.18 -5.52 20.78
C ASP A 45 10.19 -5.14 19.70
N ILE A 46 10.38 -5.99 18.68
CA ILE A 46 11.39 -5.79 17.63
C ILE A 46 10.74 -5.14 16.40
N VAL A 47 9.71 -5.77 15.84
CA VAL A 47 9.03 -5.28 14.62
C VAL A 47 8.16 -4.07 14.92
N GLY A 48 7.64 -3.94 16.15
CA GLY A 48 6.82 -2.81 16.59
C GLY A 48 5.37 -2.89 16.13
N ILE A 49 4.87 -4.08 15.80
CA ILE A 49 3.48 -4.36 15.42
C ILE A 49 2.78 -5.01 16.60
N ASN A 50 1.80 -4.32 17.19
CA ASN A 50 0.98 -4.85 18.30
C ASN A 50 -0.13 -5.77 17.78
N ALA A 51 -0.72 -5.39 16.65
CA ALA A 51 -1.81 -6.11 16.02
C ALA A 51 -1.78 -5.96 14.49
N ARG A 52 -2.57 -6.76 13.79
CA ARG A 52 -2.89 -6.60 12.38
C ARG A 52 -4.38 -6.80 12.17
N ARG A 53 -4.90 -6.14 11.14
CA ARG A 53 -6.27 -6.29 10.72
C ARG A 53 -6.40 -7.44 9.76
N LEU A 54 -7.46 -8.24 9.88
CA LEU A 54 -7.77 -9.35 9.00
C LEU A 54 -9.24 -9.29 8.57
N TRP A 55 -9.55 -9.81 7.40
CA TRP A 55 -10.93 -10.02 6.97
C TRP A 55 -11.49 -11.30 7.62
N ASN A 56 -12.82 -11.41 7.65
CA ASN A 56 -13.46 -12.69 7.95
C ASN A 56 -13.03 -13.75 6.91
N THR A 57 -13.06 -15.00 7.28
CA THR A 57 -12.82 -16.11 6.36
C THR A 57 -13.80 -16.06 5.19
N ASN A 58 -13.35 -16.45 3.99
CA ASN A 58 -14.12 -16.50 2.73
C ASN A 58 -14.46 -15.14 2.07
N VAL A 59 -13.82 -14.06 2.46
CA VAL A 59 -13.94 -12.77 1.74
C VAL A 59 -12.99 -12.77 0.55
N GLN A 60 -13.51 -12.47 -0.63
CA GLN A 60 -12.72 -12.30 -1.84
C GLN A 60 -12.10 -10.89 -1.90
N THR A 61 -10.92 -10.79 -2.53
CA THR A 61 -10.24 -9.50 -2.73
C THR A 61 -11.14 -8.52 -3.51
N SER A 62 -11.82 -9.02 -4.55
CA SER A 62 -12.74 -8.21 -5.36
C SER A 62 -13.93 -7.68 -4.59
N ASP A 63 -14.45 -8.44 -3.59
CA ASP A 63 -15.60 -8.01 -2.79
C ASP A 63 -15.25 -6.74 -1.99
N VAL A 64 -14.15 -6.80 -1.25
CA VAL A 64 -13.75 -5.67 -0.40
C VAL A 64 -13.18 -4.49 -1.22
N ALA A 65 -12.54 -4.76 -2.36
CA ALA A 65 -12.18 -3.73 -3.34
C ALA A 65 -13.41 -3.01 -3.88
N THR A 66 -14.49 -3.77 -4.20
CA THR A 66 -15.77 -3.20 -4.64
C THR A 66 -16.41 -2.35 -3.54
N MET A 67 -16.35 -2.77 -2.27
CA MET A 67 -16.86 -1.97 -1.15
C MET A 67 -16.12 -0.63 -1.03
N ALA A 68 -14.79 -0.63 -1.11
CA ALA A 68 -13.98 0.59 -1.08
C ALA A 68 -14.28 1.48 -2.30
N ALA A 69 -14.43 0.88 -3.48
CA ALA A 69 -14.77 1.56 -4.72
C ALA A 69 -16.12 2.30 -4.63
N ARG A 70 -17.17 1.64 -4.11
CA ARG A 70 -18.49 2.28 -3.90
C ARG A 70 -18.38 3.47 -2.94
N LYS A 71 -17.63 3.33 -1.85
CA LYS A 71 -17.40 4.43 -0.89
C LYS A 71 -16.66 5.59 -1.54
N ALA A 72 -15.64 5.33 -2.36
CA ALA A 72 -14.87 6.36 -3.06
C ALA A 72 -15.70 7.07 -4.16
N LEU A 73 -16.53 6.33 -4.89
CA LEU A 73 -17.46 6.91 -5.87
C LEU A 73 -18.50 7.81 -5.19
N GLN A 74 -19.03 7.39 -4.05
CA GLN A 74 -19.94 8.20 -3.23
C GLN A 74 -19.25 9.47 -2.73
N ASP A 75 -18.03 9.36 -2.23
CA ASP A 75 -17.20 10.50 -1.77
C ASP A 75 -16.92 11.49 -2.91
N ALA A 76 -16.71 10.99 -4.13
CA ALA A 76 -16.48 11.79 -5.34
C ALA A 76 -17.77 12.42 -5.91
N GLY A 77 -18.95 11.90 -5.56
CA GLY A 77 -20.20 12.28 -6.22
C GLY A 77 -20.25 11.90 -7.71
N VAL A 78 -19.49 10.87 -8.11
CA VAL A 78 -19.35 10.45 -9.51
C VAL A 78 -20.18 9.19 -9.79
N ALA A 79 -21.01 9.24 -10.83
CA ALA A 79 -21.78 8.08 -11.27
C ALA A 79 -20.86 7.02 -11.88
N VAL A 80 -21.17 5.75 -11.65
CA VAL A 80 -20.32 4.62 -12.03
C VAL A 80 -20.14 4.50 -13.56
N ASP A 81 -21.14 4.86 -14.34
CA ASP A 81 -21.11 4.87 -15.80
C ASP A 81 -20.16 5.92 -16.41
N ARG A 82 -19.69 6.89 -15.61
CA ARG A 82 -18.70 7.88 -16.00
C ARG A 82 -17.25 7.37 -15.91
N ILE A 83 -17.02 6.22 -15.28
CA ILE A 83 -15.68 5.66 -15.10
C ILE A 83 -15.19 5.05 -16.43
N GLY A 84 -14.11 5.62 -16.96
CA GLY A 84 -13.45 5.14 -18.18
C GLY A 84 -12.34 4.12 -17.96
N LEU A 85 -11.84 4.01 -16.71
CA LEU A 85 -10.78 3.08 -16.36
C LEU A 85 -10.96 2.56 -14.93
N VAL A 86 -10.85 1.23 -14.74
CA VAL A 86 -10.69 0.58 -13.43
C VAL A 86 -9.34 -0.10 -13.38
N VAL A 87 -8.49 0.29 -12.43
CA VAL A 87 -7.18 -0.36 -12.18
C VAL A 87 -7.19 -0.98 -10.80
N ASN A 88 -7.06 -2.31 -10.74
CA ASN A 88 -6.78 -2.98 -9.48
C ASN A 88 -5.27 -3.09 -9.25
N THR A 89 -4.85 -2.82 -8.04
CA THR A 89 -3.44 -2.73 -7.64
C THR A 89 -3.09 -3.68 -6.50
N SER A 90 -3.96 -4.65 -6.20
CA SER A 90 -3.78 -5.60 -5.11
C SER A 90 -2.66 -6.60 -5.41
N VAL A 91 -1.90 -6.94 -4.38
CA VAL A 91 -1.02 -8.12 -4.41
C VAL A 91 -1.86 -9.38 -4.31
N SER A 92 -2.85 -9.37 -3.42
CA SER A 92 -3.84 -10.43 -3.28
C SER A 92 -4.77 -10.47 -4.50
N ARG A 93 -5.16 -11.68 -4.92
CA ARG A 93 -6.05 -11.89 -6.09
C ARG A 93 -7.02 -13.01 -5.81
N ASP A 94 -8.22 -12.92 -6.40
CA ASP A 94 -9.21 -14.00 -6.34
C ASP A 94 -8.78 -15.14 -7.27
N TYR A 95 -8.39 -14.79 -8.49
CA TYR A 95 -7.99 -15.70 -9.56
C TYR A 95 -6.77 -15.18 -10.32
N LEU A 96 -6.13 -16.03 -11.08
CA LEU A 96 -5.14 -15.61 -12.09
C LEU A 96 -5.85 -14.98 -13.31
N GLU A 97 -7.03 -15.49 -13.65
CA GLU A 97 -7.95 -14.94 -14.65
C GLU A 97 -9.41 -15.26 -14.27
N PRO A 98 -10.36 -14.33 -14.48
CA PRO A 98 -10.12 -12.97 -15.01
C PRO A 98 -9.34 -12.07 -14.06
N SER A 99 -8.96 -10.85 -14.51
CA SER A 99 -8.35 -9.84 -13.63
C SER A 99 -9.30 -9.45 -12.51
N THR A 100 -8.77 -9.12 -11.33
CA THR A 100 -9.58 -8.61 -10.21
C THR A 100 -10.30 -7.32 -10.58
N ALA A 101 -9.66 -6.46 -11.40
CA ALA A 101 -10.31 -5.25 -11.93
C ALA A 101 -11.56 -5.56 -12.75
N SER A 102 -11.55 -6.64 -13.57
CA SER A 102 -12.74 -7.04 -14.33
C SER A 102 -13.89 -7.49 -13.43
N ILE A 103 -13.59 -8.20 -12.34
CA ILE A 103 -14.60 -8.62 -11.36
C ILE A 103 -15.17 -7.40 -10.64
N VAL A 104 -14.31 -6.49 -10.17
CA VAL A 104 -14.74 -5.23 -9.53
C VAL A 104 -15.61 -4.41 -10.47
N SER A 105 -15.23 -4.32 -11.76
CA SER A 105 -16.01 -3.62 -12.79
C SER A 105 -17.39 -4.22 -12.97
N GLY A 106 -17.49 -5.54 -13.04
CA GLY A 106 -18.77 -6.27 -13.09
C GLY A 106 -19.64 -6.03 -11.85
N ASN A 107 -19.04 -6.10 -10.65
CA ASN A 107 -19.71 -5.88 -9.38
C ASN A 107 -20.24 -4.44 -9.22
N LEU A 108 -19.55 -3.46 -9.84
CA LEU A 108 -19.95 -2.05 -9.85
C LEU A 108 -21.00 -1.75 -10.92
N GLY A 109 -20.99 -2.48 -12.03
CA GLY A 109 -21.82 -2.21 -13.20
C GLY A 109 -21.29 -1.02 -14.02
N VAL A 110 -19.97 -0.95 -14.24
CA VAL A 110 -19.39 0.09 -15.10
C VAL A 110 -19.83 -0.09 -16.56
N GLY A 111 -19.79 1.01 -17.35
CA GLY A 111 -20.20 0.99 -18.76
C GLY A 111 -19.25 0.18 -19.65
N GLU A 112 -19.71 -0.23 -20.83
CA GLU A 112 -18.96 -1.02 -21.82
C GLU A 112 -17.70 -0.32 -22.35
N GLN A 113 -17.62 1.00 -22.23
CA GLN A 113 -16.45 1.79 -22.62
C GLN A 113 -15.34 1.78 -21.60
N CYS A 114 -15.57 1.21 -20.41
CA CYS A 114 -14.58 1.16 -19.34
C CYS A 114 -13.52 0.10 -19.62
N ILE A 115 -12.26 0.50 -19.53
CA ILE A 115 -11.11 -0.39 -19.60
C ILE A 115 -10.83 -0.90 -18.17
N ALA A 116 -10.53 -2.21 -18.00
CA ALA A 116 -10.25 -2.79 -16.70
C ALA A 116 -9.05 -3.73 -16.77
N PHE A 117 -8.05 -3.55 -15.89
CA PHE A 117 -6.88 -4.42 -15.76
C PHE A 117 -6.20 -4.32 -14.40
N ASP A 118 -5.38 -5.32 -14.07
CA ASP A 118 -4.56 -5.35 -12.86
C ASP A 118 -3.16 -4.81 -13.12
N VAL A 119 -2.62 -4.03 -12.17
CA VAL A 119 -1.23 -3.59 -12.12
C VAL A 119 -0.53 -4.25 -10.95
N ALA A 120 0.54 -4.99 -11.22
CA ALA A 120 1.32 -5.70 -10.23
C ALA A 120 2.73 -5.09 -10.09
N ASN A 121 2.98 -4.42 -8.96
CA ASN A 121 4.32 -3.96 -8.58
C ASN A 121 4.47 -3.93 -7.05
N ALA A 122 4.08 -5.02 -6.39
CA ALA A 122 4.13 -5.18 -4.95
C ALA A 122 3.60 -3.92 -4.23
N CYS A 123 4.31 -3.42 -3.21
CA CYS A 123 3.88 -2.27 -2.39
C CYS A 123 3.75 -0.95 -3.16
N LEU A 124 4.21 -0.86 -4.40
CA LEU A 124 4.12 0.35 -5.24
C LEU A 124 2.95 0.33 -6.23
N ALA A 125 2.24 -0.79 -6.33
CA ALA A 125 1.23 -0.96 -7.37
C ALA A 125 0.17 0.15 -7.36
N PHE A 126 -0.24 0.66 -6.17
CA PHE A 126 -1.22 1.75 -6.09
C PHE A 126 -0.70 3.05 -6.70
N LEU A 127 0.53 3.47 -6.35
CA LEU A 127 1.14 4.66 -6.95
C LEU A 127 1.32 4.50 -8.46
N ASN A 128 1.69 3.30 -8.92
CA ASN A 128 1.79 3.03 -10.36
C ASN A 128 0.41 3.03 -11.05
N GLY A 129 -0.64 2.54 -10.38
CA GLY A 129 -2.01 2.65 -10.85
C GLY A 129 -2.45 4.11 -11.01
N MET A 130 -2.11 4.96 -10.02
CA MET A 130 -2.33 6.41 -10.13
C MET A 130 -1.58 7.03 -11.31
N ASP A 131 -0.32 6.65 -11.53
CA ASP A 131 0.50 7.15 -12.64
C ASP A 131 -0.07 6.75 -14.01
N ILE A 132 -0.53 5.50 -14.17
CA ILE A 132 -1.13 5.00 -15.41
C ILE A 132 -2.46 5.73 -15.68
N ALA A 133 -3.34 5.79 -14.68
CA ALA A 133 -4.60 6.52 -14.76
C ALA A 133 -4.37 8.02 -15.06
N GLY A 134 -3.39 8.61 -14.37
CA GLY A 134 -3.00 10.00 -14.57
C GLY A 134 -2.59 10.32 -15.99
N GLN A 135 -1.87 9.43 -16.69
CA GLN A 135 -1.50 9.63 -18.08
C GLN A 135 -2.70 9.67 -19.03
N MET A 136 -3.69 8.79 -18.82
CA MET A 136 -4.90 8.77 -19.64
C MET A 136 -5.76 10.01 -19.38
N LEU A 137 -5.86 10.46 -18.12
CA LEU A 137 -6.55 11.70 -17.74
C LEU A 137 -5.85 12.95 -18.29
N GLU A 138 -4.51 13.02 -18.19
CA GLU A 138 -3.71 14.15 -18.67
C GLU A 138 -3.89 14.35 -20.18
N ARG A 139 -3.95 13.27 -20.96
CA ARG A 139 -4.19 13.31 -22.41
C ARG A 139 -5.66 13.58 -22.78
N GLY A 140 -6.58 13.41 -21.83
CA GLY A 140 -8.02 13.54 -22.08
C GLY A 140 -8.66 12.31 -22.73
N ASP A 141 -8.00 11.14 -22.68
CA ASP A 141 -8.54 9.88 -23.20
C ASP A 141 -9.77 9.42 -22.42
N ILE A 142 -9.80 9.74 -21.11
CA ILE A 142 -10.90 9.47 -20.17
C ILE A 142 -11.14 10.67 -19.26
N ASP A 143 -12.33 10.77 -18.69
CA ASP A 143 -12.71 11.82 -17.74
C ASP A 143 -12.48 11.44 -16.29
N TYR A 144 -12.73 10.16 -15.94
CA TYR A 144 -12.58 9.60 -14.60
C TYR A 144 -11.93 8.23 -14.64
N ALA A 145 -11.08 7.96 -13.66
CA ALA A 145 -10.48 6.65 -13.43
C ALA A 145 -10.68 6.22 -11.97
N LEU A 146 -10.86 4.94 -11.74
CA LEU A 146 -10.98 4.32 -10.44
C LEU A 146 -9.76 3.42 -10.19
N VAL A 147 -8.94 3.78 -9.21
CA VAL A 147 -7.81 2.96 -8.74
C VAL A 147 -8.24 2.29 -7.45
N VAL A 148 -8.23 0.96 -7.44
CA VAL A 148 -8.64 0.15 -6.27
C VAL A 148 -7.50 -0.71 -5.77
N ASN A 149 -7.52 -0.98 -4.48
CA ASN A 149 -6.67 -1.96 -3.83
C ASN A 149 -7.43 -2.66 -2.70
N ALA A 150 -7.20 -3.96 -2.55
CA ALA A 150 -7.60 -4.69 -1.37
C ALA A 150 -6.58 -5.79 -1.06
N GLU A 151 -6.12 -5.83 0.18
CA GLU A 151 -5.21 -6.89 0.63
C GLU A 151 -5.95 -7.88 1.52
N THR A 152 -5.84 -9.18 1.14
CA THR A 152 -6.44 -10.32 1.84
C THR A 152 -5.33 -11.30 2.24
N ALA A 153 -4.55 -10.93 3.27
CA ALA A 153 -3.38 -11.68 3.71
C ALA A 153 -3.70 -12.97 4.50
N ASN A 154 -4.97 -13.26 4.77
CA ASN A 154 -5.39 -14.39 5.61
C ASN A 154 -4.73 -15.71 5.22
N ARG A 155 -4.75 -16.06 3.92
CA ARG A 155 -4.23 -17.34 3.42
C ARG A 155 -2.72 -17.50 3.64
N VAL A 156 -1.93 -16.53 3.22
CA VAL A 156 -0.47 -16.59 3.41
C VAL A 156 -0.10 -16.58 4.88
N TYR A 157 -0.85 -15.85 5.70
CA TYR A 157 -0.70 -15.82 7.14
C TYR A 157 -0.93 -17.21 7.76
N GLU A 158 -2.09 -17.82 7.50
CA GLU A 158 -2.44 -19.14 8.04
C GLU A 158 -1.44 -20.22 7.60
N LYS A 159 -1.10 -20.25 6.31
CA LYS A 159 -0.10 -21.19 5.79
C LYS A 159 1.29 -21.00 6.37
N THR A 160 1.69 -19.76 6.65
CA THR A 160 2.96 -19.50 7.33
C THR A 160 2.90 -19.93 8.78
N LEU A 161 1.81 -19.64 9.50
CA LEU A 161 1.64 -20.05 10.89
C LEU A 161 1.63 -21.59 11.01
N GLU A 162 0.97 -22.30 10.09
CA GLU A 162 0.96 -23.76 10.02
C GLU A 162 2.40 -24.31 9.86
N ARG A 163 3.18 -23.79 8.91
CA ARG A 163 4.58 -24.19 8.70
C ARG A 163 5.46 -23.88 9.91
N MET A 164 5.36 -22.68 10.46
CA MET A 164 6.17 -22.26 11.62
C MET A 164 5.83 -23.03 12.89
N SER A 165 4.65 -23.62 12.99
CA SER A 165 4.25 -24.49 14.11
C SER A 165 4.74 -25.93 13.96
N ALA A 166 5.30 -26.30 12.80
CA ALA A 166 5.76 -27.66 12.54
C ALA A 166 7.02 -28.01 13.35
N PRO A 167 7.21 -29.32 13.73
CA PRO A 167 8.47 -29.78 14.33
C PRO A 167 9.66 -29.53 13.40
N GLY A 168 10.80 -29.11 13.96
CA GLY A 168 12.06 -28.99 13.21
C GLY A 168 12.30 -27.67 12.49
N VAL A 169 11.36 -26.71 12.52
CA VAL A 169 11.59 -25.35 11.98
C VAL A 169 12.84 -24.73 12.62
N THR A 170 13.73 -24.24 11.78
CA THR A 170 14.99 -23.60 12.17
C THR A 170 14.81 -22.11 12.44
N GLU A 171 15.76 -21.49 13.15
CA GLU A 171 15.80 -20.03 13.32
C GLU A 171 15.88 -19.30 11.96
N GLN A 172 16.63 -19.85 11.00
CA GLN A 172 16.78 -19.28 9.67
C GLN A 172 15.43 -19.26 8.94
N GLU A 173 14.70 -20.38 8.90
CA GLU A 173 13.37 -20.45 8.27
C GLU A 173 12.39 -19.47 8.91
N PHE A 174 12.41 -19.36 10.25
CA PHE A 174 11.59 -18.37 10.95
C PHE A 174 11.95 -16.93 10.52
N ARG A 175 13.26 -16.59 10.48
CA ARG A 175 13.71 -15.26 10.06
C ARG A 175 13.32 -14.92 8.62
N GLU A 176 13.35 -15.90 7.73
CA GLU A 176 13.00 -15.73 6.30
C GLU A 176 11.49 -15.54 6.09
N GLU A 177 10.64 -16.23 6.86
CA GLU A 177 9.20 -16.24 6.66
C GLU A 177 8.41 -15.35 7.66
N MET A 178 9.03 -14.89 8.76
CA MET A 178 8.33 -14.09 9.76
C MET A 178 7.66 -12.82 9.22
N ALA A 179 8.17 -12.27 8.12
CA ALA A 179 7.59 -11.10 7.48
C ALA A 179 6.14 -11.35 7.01
N ALA A 180 5.79 -12.59 6.62
CA ALA A 180 4.43 -12.96 6.26
C ALA A 180 3.45 -12.83 7.45
N LEU A 181 3.93 -13.04 8.68
CA LEU A 181 3.15 -12.88 9.91
C LEU A 181 2.96 -11.42 10.34
N THR A 182 3.61 -10.49 9.67
CA THR A 182 3.44 -9.04 9.86
C THR A 182 2.41 -8.43 8.93
N LEU A 183 1.96 -9.17 7.92
CA LEU A 183 1.00 -8.70 6.94
C LEU A 183 -0.37 -8.43 7.58
N GLY A 184 -1.03 -7.40 7.09
CA GLY A 184 -2.39 -7.04 7.45
C GLY A 184 -3.27 -6.86 6.24
N CYS A 185 -4.56 -6.64 6.49
CA CYS A 185 -5.60 -6.47 5.49
C CYS A 185 -6.20 -5.07 5.54
N GLY A 186 -6.70 -4.63 4.42
CA GLY A 186 -7.43 -3.38 4.25
C GLY A 186 -7.81 -3.17 2.80
N ALA A 187 -8.77 -2.30 2.53
CA ALA A 187 -9.16 -1.94 1.19
C ALA A 187 -9.24 -0.42 1.03
N VAL A 188 -8.93 0.08 -0.14
CA VAL A 188 -8.94 1.50 -0.46
C VAL A 188 -9.25 1.70 -1.94
N ALA A 189 -9.93 2.78 -2.24
CA ALA A 189 -10.16 3.20 -3.61
C ALA A 189 -10.03 4.71 -3.75
N MET A 190 -9.57 5.13 -4.92
CA MET A 190 -9.40 6.53 -5.29
C MET A 190 -10.03 6.78 -6.66
N VAL A 191 -10.87 7.79 -6.74
CA VAL A 191 -11.39 8.31 -8.01
C VAL A 191 -10.49 9.46 -8.43
N LEU A 192 -9.78 9.28 -9.54
CA LEU A 192 -9.03 10.34 -10.21
C LEU A 192 -9.87 10.94 -11.32
N ALA A 193 -9.73 12.23 -11.55
CA ALA A 193 -10.47 12.97 -12.55
C ALA A 193 -9.59 13.98 -13.27
N ARG A 194 -10.02 14.41 -14.47
CA ARG A 194 -9.46 15.63 -15.08
C ARG A 194 -9.77 16.82 -14.20
N THR A 195 -8.77 17.65 -13.90
CA THR A 195 -8.89 18.80 -12.99
C THR A 195 -10.02 19.76 -13.39
N ALA A 196 -10.26 19.93 -14.70
CA ALA A 196 -11.35 20.77 -15.20
C ALA A 196 -12.75 20.34 -14.75
N LEU A 197 -12.95 19.07 -14.38
CA LEU A 197 -14.22 18.53 -13.90
C LEU A 197 -14.39 18.68 -12.38
N VAL A 198 -13.29 18.85 -11.65
CA VAL A 198 -13.26 18.94 -10.19
C VAL A 198 -12.23 20.00 -9.75
N PRO A 199 -12.43 21.30 -10.09
CA PRO A 199 -11.39 22.33 -9.97
C PRO A 199 -10.92 22.62 -8.54
N ASP A 200 -11.73 22.29 -7.54
CA ASP A 200 -11.41 22.47 -6.13
C ASP A 200 -10.82 21.22 -5.46
N ALA A 201 -10.70 20.11 -6.18
CA ALA A 201 -10.20 18.85 -5.63
C ALA A 201 -8.66 18.85 -5.54
N PRO A 202 -8.08 18.08 -4.61
CA PRO A 202 -6.64 17.92 -4.50
C PRO A 202 -5.99 17.45 -5.81
N GLN A 203 -4.84 18.04 -6.15
CA GLN A 203 -4.13 17.73 -7.40
C GLN A 203 -3.08 16.64 -7.19
N TYR A 204 -3.09 15.63 -8.04
CA TYR A 204 -2.02 14.66 -8.14
C TYR A 204 -0.97 15.17 -9.13
N LYS A 205 0.21 15.49 -8.61
CA LYS A 205 1.30 16.10 -9.42
C LYS A 205 2.14 15.05 -10.14
N GLY A 206 1.92 13.74 -9.87
CA GLY A 206 2.78 12.67 -10.35
C GLY A 206 4.04 12.53 -9.52
N GLY A 207 5.06 11.89 -10.10
CA GLY A 207 6.28 11.59 -9.35
C GLY A 207 7.39 10.96 -10.16
N VAL A 208 8.33 10.37 -9.45
CA VAL A 208 9.51 9.69 -9.98
C VAL A 208 9.59 8.27 -9.43
N THR A 209 10.03 7.34 -10.28
CA THR A 209 10.28 5.94 -9.89
C THR A 209 11.68 5.53 -10.29
N ARG A 210 12.34 4.75 -9.43
CA ARG A 210 13.63 4.13 -9.68
C ARG A 210 13.61 2.67 -9.25
N SER A 211 14.43 1.86 -9.90
CA SER A 211 14.55 0.43 -9.64
C SER A 211 16.00 0.05 -9.35
N ALA A 212 16.18 -0.99 -8.55
CA ALA A 212 17.44 -1.69 -8.27
C ALA A 212 17.19 -3.19 -8.45
N THR A 213 17.06 -3.60 -9.72
CA THR A 213 16.60 -4.93 -10.13
C THR A 213 17.58 -6.05 -9.81
N GLU A 214 18.85 -5.74 -9.53
CA GLU A 214 19.83 -6.67 -8.98
C GLU A 214 19.38 -7.29 -7.65
N TRP A 215 18.45 -6.65 -6.93
CA TRP A 215 17.89 -7.08 -5.65
C TRP A 215 16.49 -7.72 -5.77
N ASN A 216 16.13 -8.22 -6.94
CA ASN A 216 14.76 -8.70 -7.24
C ASN A 216 14.32 -9.94 -6.45
N LYS A 217 15.24 -10.64 -5.80
CA LYS A 217 14.96 -11.87 -5.01
C LYS A 217 14.92 -11.64 -3.50
N LEU A 218 15.09 -10.42 -3.01
CA LEU A 218 15.08 -10.14 -1.57
C LEU A 218 13.73 -10.38 -0.90
N CYS A 219 12.64 -10.27 -1.65
CA CYS A 219 11.31 -10.64 -1.19
C CYS A 219 10.56 -11.31 -2.34
N CYS A 220 10.26 -12.59 -2.15
CA CYS A 220 9.51 -13.40 -3.10
C CYS A 220 8.31 -14.03 -2.39
N GLY A 221 7.13 -13.86 -2.96
CA GLY A 221 5.90 -14.39 -2.35
C GLY A 221 4.91 -14.90 -3.39
N ASN A 222 4.11 -15.85 -2.95
CA ASN A 222 2.89 -16.31 -3.59
C ASN A 222 1.78 -16.42 -2.54
N LEU A 223 0.61 -16.96 -2.90
CA LEU A 223 -0.54 -17.06 -2.00
C LEU A 223 -0.29 -17.94 -0.77
N ASP A 224 0.71 -18.82 -0.80
CA ASP A 224 0.95 -19.81 0.26
C ASP A 224 2.22 -19.52 1.07
N ARG A 225 3.19 -18.80 0.51
CA ARG A 225 4.50 -18.59 1.13
C ARG A 225 5.10 -17.24 0.71
N MET A 226 5.73 -16.56 1.67
CA MET A 226 6.54 -15.36 1.42
C MET A 226 7.89 -15.51 2.15
N VAL A 227 8.98 -15.35 1.41
CA VAL A 227 10.35 -15.38 1.92
C VAL A 227 10.97 -14.01 1.72
N THR A 228 11.57 -13.45 2.77
CA THR A 228 12.09 -12.08 2.75
C THR A 228 13.39 -11.95 3.52
N ASP A 229 14.45 -11.47 2.88
CA ASP A 229 15.61 -10.93 3.59
C ASP A 229 15.30 -9.49 4.07
N THR A 230 14.69 -9.39 5.24
CA THR A 230 14.24 -8.11 5.81
C THR A 230 15.40 -7.15 6.07
N ARG A 231 16.60 -7.66 6.36
CA ARG A 231 17.79 -6.84 6.62
C ARG A 231 18.30 -6.18 5.35
N LEU A 232 18.50 -6.97 4.29
CA LEU A 232 18.95 -6.42 3.00
C LEU A 232 17.87 -5.55 2.35
N MET A 233 16.59 -5.90 2.49
CA MET A 233 15.47 -5.04 2.07
C MET A 233 15.56 -3.63 2.69
N LEU A 234 15.85 -3.54 3.99
CA LEU A 234 16.01 -2.25 4.65
C LEU A 234 17.24 -1.49 4.12
N ILE A 235 18.39 -2.15 4.06
CA ILE A 235 19.67 -1.51 3.68
C ILE A 235 19.61 -1.00 2.24
N GLU A 236 19.28 -1.87 1.30
CA GLU A 236 19.28 -1.53 -0.13
C GLU A 236 18.07 -0.66 -0.50
N GLY A 237 16.93 -0.85 0.18
CA GLY A 237 15.77 0.01 0.06
C GLY A 237 16.06 1.46 0.44
N ILE A 238 16.74 1.71 1.57
CA ILE A 238 17.15 3.08 1.96
C ILE A 238 18.15 3.68 0.97
N LYS A 239 19.10 2.89 0.44
CA LYS A 239 20.03 3.38 -0.58
C LYS A 239 19.29 3.81 -1.85
N LEU A 240 18.34 3.00 -2.33
CA LEU A 240 17.52 3.31 -3.49
C LEU A 240 16.64 4.55 -3.22
N ALA A 241 16.02 4.61 -2.04
CA ALA A 241 15.18 5.74 -1.65
C ALA A 241 15.96 7.07 -1.62
N LYS A 242 17.19 7.08 -1.09
CA LYS A 242 18.07 8.28 -1.12
C LYS A 242 18.31 8.76 -2.55
N LYS A 243 18.61 7.86 -3.48
CA LYS A 243 18.81 8.21 -4.90
C LYS A 243 17.52 8.73 -5.53
N THR A 244 16.38 8.15 -5.18
CA THR A 244 15.06 8.56 -5.68
C THR A 244 14.67 9.93 -5.13
N PHE A 245 14.93 10.19 -3.85
CA PHE A 245 14.61 11.45 -3.18
C PHE A 245 15.35 12.65 -3.79
N VAL A 246 16.65 12.48 -4.11
CA VAL A 246 17.41 13.52 -4.82
C VAL A 246 16.74 13.90 -6.13
N VAL A 247 16.26 12.92 -6.89
CA VAL A 247 15.57 13.18 -8.17
C VAL A 247 14.18 13.76 -7.93
N ALA A 248 13.45 13.29 -6.92
CA ALA A 248 12.15 13.85 -6.55
C ALA A 248 12.26 15.33 -6.19
N LYS A 249 13.26 15.73 -5.39
CA LYS A 249 13.53 17.14 -5.09
C LYS A 249 13.75 17.99 -6.35
N GLN A 250 14.51 17.47 -7.31
CA GLN A 250 14.77 18.19 -8.56
C GLN A 250 13.54 18.30 -9.46
N VAL A 251 12.77 17.21 -9.56
CA VAL A 251 11.65 17.10 -10.50
C VAL A 251 10.37 17.74 -9.96
N LEU A 252 10.11 17.60 -8.65
CA LEU A 252 8.92 18.12 -7.97
C LEU A 252 9.17 19.46 -7.25
N GLY A 253 10.41 19.96 -7.27
CA GLY A 253 10.76 21.19 -6.58
C GLY A 253 10.59 21.09 -5.05
N TRP A 254 10.92 19.92 -4.48
CA TRP A 254 10.74 19.70 -3.04
C TRP A 254 11.79 20.44 -2.22
N VAL A 255 11.28 21.23 -1.29
CA VAL A 255 12.00 21.77 -0.14
C VAL A 255 11.36 21.10 1.08
N GLU A 256 12.14 20.41 1.91
CA GLU A 256 11.60 19.53 2.96
C GLU A 256 10.73 20.29 3.98
N GLU A 257 11.07 21.53 4.26
CA GLU A 257 10.35 22.41 5.18
C GLU A 257 8.94 22.78 4.65
N GLU A 258 8.78 22.84 3.31
CA GLU A 258 7.53 23.16 2.62
C GLU A 258 6.59 21.98 2.44
N LEU A 259 7.05 20.76 2.74
CA LEU A 259 6.19 19.60 2.73
C LEU A 259 5.46 19.48 4.07
N ASP A 260 4.13 19.45 4.02
CA ASP A 260 3.26 19.45 5.22
C ASP A 260 3.08 18.05 5.79
N GLN A 261 3.01 17.02 4.94
CA GLN A 261 2.85 15.63 5.34
C GLN A 261 3.74 14.71 4.51
N PHE A 262 4.25 13.66 5.16
CA PHE A 262 4.94 12.55 4.51
C PHE A 262 4.13 11.27 4.73
N VAL A 263 3.50 10.78 3.68
CA VAL A 263 2.74 9.53 3.67
C VAL A 263 3.65 8.44 3.12
N ILE A 264 4.22 7.66 4.02
CA ILE A 264 5.21 6.63 3.70
C ILE A 264 4.58 5.24 3.69
N HIS A 265 5.08 4.34 2.84
CA HIS A 265 4.78 2.92 2.95
C HIS A 265 5.35 2.37 4.26
N GLN A 266 4.51 1.68 5.04
CA GLN A 266 4.85 1.26 6.39
C GLN A 266 4.92 -0.27 6.47
N VAL A 267 6.08 -0.76 6.89
CA VAL A 267 6.36 -2.20 7.03
C VAL A 267 6.52 -2.58 8.50
N SER A 268 7.28 -1.76 9.26
CA SER A 268 7.63 -2.02 10.66
C SER A 268 8.23 -0.76 11.30
N ARG A 269 8.38 -0.78 12.64
CA ARG A 269 9.05 0.29 13.37
C ARG A 269 10.49 0.55 12.86
N PRO A 270 11.38 -0.47 12.74
CA PRO A 270 12.74 -0.22 12.27
C PRO A 270 12.81 0.41 10.88
N HIS A 271 11.92 -0.01 9.94
CA HIS A 271 11.86 0.56 8.60
C HIS A 271 11.39 2.01 8.63
N THR A 272 10.34 2.30 9.38
CA THR A 272 9.76 3.65 9.52
C THR A 272 10.77 4.62 10.16
N GLU A 273 11.40 4.23 11.26
CA GLU A 273 12.39 5.04 11.96
C GLU A 273 13.66 5.28 11.13
N ALA A 274 14.15 4.23 10.46
CA ALA A 274 15.30 4.35 9.56
C ALA A 274 15.00 5.29 8.38
N PHE A 275 13.79 5.23 7.83
CA PHE A 275 13.34 6.12 6.76
C PHE A 275 13.30 7.58 7.26
N ILE A 276 12.56 7.85 8.32
CA ILE A 276 12.43 9.19 8.93
C ILE A 276 13.82 9.79 9.22
N LYS A 277 14.68 9.00 9.88
CA LYS A 277 16.05 9.43 10.20
C LYS A 277 16.91 9.70 8.96
N SER A 278 16.80 8.85 7.93
CA SER A 278 17.62 8.92 6.73
C SER A 278 17.36 10.16 5.88
N PHE A 279 16.17 10.75 5.98
CA PHE A 279 15.72 11.91 5.23
C PHE A 279 15.52 13.16 6.11
N GLY A 280 15.83 13.10 7.40
CA GLY A 280 15.64 14.23 8.32
C GLY A 280 14.18 14.68 8.48
N ILE A 281 13.23 13.78 8.23
CA ILE A 281 11.80 14.12 8.28
C ILE A 281 11.39 14.36 9.73
N ASP A 282 10.62 15.42 9.97
CA ASP A 282 9.96 15.64 11.26
C ASP A 282 8.92 14.53 11.52
N PRO A 283 9.07 13.72 12.58
CA PRO A 283 8.11 12.66 12.91
C PRO A 283 6.67 13.16 13.08
N ALA A 284 6.45 14.42 13.45
CA ALA A 284 5.12 15.02 13.57
C ALA A 284 4.38 15.13 12.22
N LYS A 285 5.12 15.18 11.11
CA LYS A 285 4.60 15.20 9.74
C LYS A 285 4.33 13.79 9.18
N VAL A 286 4.50 12.73 9.99
CA VAL A 286 4.31 11.32 9.56
C VAL A 286 3.23 10.66 10.39
N MET A 287 2.10 10.32 9.78
CA MET A 287 1.11 9.48 10.43
C MET A 287 1.48 8.00 10.29
N THR A 288 1.52 7.27 11.41
CA THR A 288 1.82 5.83 11.41
C THR A 288 0.59 5.01 11.82
N ILE A 289 0.34 3.90 11.10
CA ILE A 289 -0.74 2.96 11.37
C ILE A 289 -0.25 1.52 11.53
N PHE A 290 0.99 1.21 11.17
CA PHE A 290 1.53 -0.17 11.14
C PHE A 290 1.42 -0.89 12.48
N ARG A 291 1.41 -0.17 13.61
CA ARG A 291 1.32 -0.77 14.94
C ARG A 291 0.06 -1.61 15.13
N GLU A 292 -1.05 -1.17 14.53
CA GLU A 292 -2.39 -1.78 14.67
C GLU A 292 -2.89 -2.42 13.36
N TYR A 293 -2.27 -2.08 12.23
CA TYR A 293 -2.68 -2.58 10.92
C TYR A 293 -1.72 -3.61 10.33
N GLY A 294 -0.48 -3.69 10.84
CA GLY A 294 0.59 -4.45 10.19
C GLY A 294 1.02 -3.81 8.86
N ASN A 295 1.71 -4.59 8.05
CA ASN A 295 2.08 -4.22 6.69
C ASN A 295 0.92 -4.56 5.74
N ILE A 296 0.20 -3.57 5.26
CA ILE A 296 -0.94 -3.71 4.34
C ILE A 296 -0.54 -3.49 2.86
N GLY A 297 0.72 -3.76 2.54
CA GLY A 297 1.22 -3.72 1.16
C GLY A 297 0.93 -2.39 0.44
N PRO A 298 0.49 -2.43 -0.84
CA PRO A 298 0.21 -1.23 -1.63
C PRO A 298 -0.94 -0.37 -1.09
N ALA A 299 -1.82 -0.93 -0.25
CA ALA A 299 -2.88 -0.17 0.42
C ALA A 299 -2.36 0.83 1.46
N SER A 300 -1.11 0.67 1.96
CA SER A 300 -0.56 1.44 3.07
C SER A 300 -0.60 2.95 2.81
N VAL A 301 -0.03 3.41 1.70
CA VAL A 301 0.04 4.84 1.35
C VAL A 301 -1.36 5.45 1.18
N PRO A 302 -2.26 4.91 0.34
CA PRO A 302 -3.57 5.52 0.14
C PRO A 302 -4.50 5.40 1.35
N ILE A 303 -4.38 4.36 2.20
CA ILE A 303 -5.14 4.28 3.46
C ILE A 303 -4.68 5.37 4.44
N VAL A 304 -3.37 5.59 4.59
CA VAL A 304 -2.87 6.68 5.45
C VAL A 304 -3.36 8.04 4.95
N LEU A 305 -3.31 8.29 3.64
CA LEU A 305 -3.83 9.52 3.04
C LEU A 305 -5.35 9.68 3.31
N SER A 306 -6.12 8.61 3.15
CA SER A 306 -7.55 8.60 3.45
C SER A 306 -7.86 8.87 4.93
N LYS A 307 -7.07 8.30 5.85
CA LYS A 307 -7.20 8.57 7.29
C LYS A 307 -6.82 9.99 7.66
N LEU A 308 -5.78 10.56 7.08
CA LEU A 308 -5.44 11.98 7.26
C LEU A 308 -6.59 12.90 6.83
N LYS A 309 -7.25 12.58 5.68
CA LYS A 309 -8.44 13.27 5.20
C LYS A 309 -9.59 13.16 6.21
N GLU A 310 -9.96 11.94 6.63
CA GLU A 310 -11.07 11.70 7.58
C GLU A 310 -10.85 12.37 8.93
N LEU A 311 -9.60 12.49 9.39
CA LEU A 311 -9.22 13.17 10.62
C LEU A 311 -9.14 14.72 10.49
N GLY A 312 -9.40 15.27 9.30
CA GLY A 312 -9.30 16.71 9.04
C GLY A 312 -7.89 17.27 9.22
N ARG A 313 -6.85 16.43 9.03
CA ARG A 313 -5.45 16.83 9.17
C ARG A 313 -4.85 17.44 7.90
N LEU A 314 -5.60 17.43 6.80
CA LEU A 314 -5.19 17.98 5.51
C LEU A 314 -5.94 19.28 5.25
N LYS A 315 -5.21 20.31 4.82
CA LYS A 315 -5.74 21.64 4.51
C LYS A 315 -5.52 21.97 3.04
N LYS A 316 -6.39 22.79 2.46
CA LYS A 316 -6.23 23.25 1.07
C LYS A 316 -4.87 23.93 0.88
N GLY A 317 -4.09 23.43 -0.07
CA GLY A 317 -2.73 23.88 -0.38
C GLY A 317 -1.62 23.08 0.27
N ASP A 318 -1.92 22.17 1.23
CA ASP A 318 -0.89 21.30 1.84
C ASP A 318 -0.18 20.48 0.77
N ARG A 319 1.15 20.45 0.82
CA ARG A 319 2.01 19.63 -0.04
C ARG A 319 2.30 18.30 0.65
N ILE A 320 1.90 17.21 0.03
CA ILE A 320 1.97 15.87 0.61
C ILE A 320 2.88 14.99 -0.21
N ALA A 321 3.99 14.54 0.37
CA ALA A 321 4.88 13.58 -0.25
C ALA A 321 4.36 12.15 -0.03
N LEU A 322 4.09 11.41 -1.11
CA LEU A 322 3.74 9.99 -1.11
C LEU A 322 5.00 9.18 -1.41
N LEU A 323 5.42 8.32 -0.47
CA LEU A 323 6.73 7.67 -0.53
C LEU A 323 6.57 6.15 -0.38
N GLY A 324 6.95 5.41 -1.41
CA GLY A 324 6.85 3.96 -1.44
C GLY A 324 8.18 3.28 -1.76
N ILE A 325 8.45 2.16 -1.09
CA ILE A 325 9.49 1.19 -1.43
C ILE A 325 8.85 -0.18 -1.46
N GLY A 326 9.18 -0.98 -2.45
CA GLY A 326 8.63 -2.33 -2.60
C GLY A 326 9.62 -3.32 -3.17
N SER A 327 9.20 -4.58 -3.16
CA SER A 327 9.95 -5.66 -3.81
C SER A 327 10.27 -5.32 -5.25
N GLY A 328 11.44 -5.79 -5.71
CA GLY A 328 11.86 -5.52 -7.08
C GLY A 328 13.34 -5.17 -7.24
N LEU A 329 14.05 -4.44 -6.36
CA LEU A 329 13.57 -3.34 -5.54
C LEU A 329 13.07 -2.19 -6.38
N ASN A 330 12.00 -1.57 -5.98
CA ASN A 330 11.50 -0.36 -6.60
C ASN A 330 11.24 0.71 -5.54
N CYS A 331 11.38 1.97 -5.91
CA CYS A 331 11.04 3.12 -5.08
C CYS A 331 10.29 4.15 -5.91
N SER A 332 9.14 4.59 -5.44
CA SER A 332 8.34 5.64 -6.07
C SER A 332 8.08 6.76 -5.07
N MET A 333 8.21 8.00 -5.54
CA MET A 333 7.96 9.21 -4.77
C MET A 333 7.11 10.15 -5.61
N ALA A 334 5.97 10.56 -5.08
CA ALA A 334 4.98 11.38 -5.78
C ALA A 334 4.46 12.48 -4.87
N GLU A 335 3.76 13.46 -5.44
CA GLU A 335 3.19 14.59 -4.71
C GLU A 335 1.70 14.73 -4.95
N VAL A 336 1.00 15.05 -3.86
CA VAL A 336 -0.37 15.56 -3.90
C VAL A 336 -0.36 16.96 -3.30
N VAL A 337 -1.01 17.91 -3.97
CA VAL A 337 -1.34 19.22 -3.41
C VAL A 337 -2.80 19.18 -3.03
N TRP A 338 -3.08 19.26 -1.71
CA TRP A 338 -4.41 19.02 -1.13
C TRP A 338 -5.38 20.19 -1.32
#